data_772fdad797ef9c8df6d2b01f6775f9e0
#
_entry.id   772fdad797ef9c8df6d2b01f6775f9e0
#
_cell.length_a   1.000
_cell.length_b   1.000
_cell.length_c   1.000
_cell.angle_alpha   90.00
_cell.angle_beta   90.00
_cell.angle_gamma   90.00
#
_symmetry.space_group_name_H-M   'P 1'
#
loop_
_entity.id
_entity.type
_entity.pdbx_description
1 polymer ?
#
loop_
_entity_poly.entity_id
_entity_poly.type
_entity_poly.pdbx_seq_one_letter_code
_entity_poly.pdbx_strand_id
1 'polypeptide(L)'
;MARGGNSWQSSAQVARLVRQCLAEGVSVEMDGLGTFLPDAQRGFRFLPRNRPKVFVAYVQEDAAAAERLFEDLEARGFDPWLDRRKLLPGQNWPRSIEEAINTSDFFLACFSHRSVKKKGGFQAEIRYALDCTQRMPLDDIFLIPARLDACLVPLRIQRETQYIDLFPDWDRGFRRMVTAMRRQWNGHAAA
;
A
#
# COMPACT_ATOMS: atom_id res chain seq x y z
N MET A 1 -34.86 32.50 -2.24
CA MET A 1 -34.02 33.38 -3.06
C MET A 1 -32.56 33.19 -2.69
N ALA A 2 -31.78 32.80 -3.65
CA ALA A 2 -30.33 32.93 -3.85
C ALA A 2 -29.36 32.73 -2.68
N ARG A 3 -28.78 31.55 -2.59
CA ARG A 3 -27.43 31.32 -2.04
C ARG A 3 -26.68 30.32 -2.93
N GLY A 4 -26.25 30.74 -4.10
CA GLY A 4 -25.56 29.91 -5.08
C GLY A 4 -24.33 30.59 -5.71
N GLY A 5 -23.80 31.70 -5.15
CA GLY A 5 -22.82 32.53 -5.81
C GLY A 5 -21.34 32.38 -5.43
N ASN A 6 -20.99 31.74 -4.30
CA ASN A 6 -19.62 31.86 -3.77
C ASN A 6 -18.71 30.61 -3.90
N SER A 7 -19.22 29.45 -4.27
CA SER A 7 -18.36 28.23 -4.25
C SER A 7 -17.41 28.13 -5.46
N TRP A 8 -17.84 28.60 -6.64
CA TRP A 8 -17.01 28.52 -7.87
C TRP A 8 -15.87 29.55 -7.91
N GLN A 9 -16.08 30.73 -7.32
CA GLN A 9 -15.02 31.76 -7.23
C GLN A 9 -13.91 31.33 -6.26
N SER A 10 -14.25 30.66 -5.16
CA SER A 10 -13.27 30.16 -4.19
C SER A 10 -12.43 29.00 -4.75
N SER A 11 -13.01 28.08 -5.54
CA SER A 11 -12.25 26.96 -6.13
C SER A 11 -11.26 27.43 -7.21
N ALA A 12 -11.63 28.40 -8.04
CA ALA A 12 -10.73 29.00 -9.01
C ALA A 12 -9.57 29.77 -8.34
N GLN A 13 -9.84 30.40 -7.22
CA GLN A 13 -8.84 31.13 -6.43
C GLN A 13 -7.84 30.17 -5.75
N VAL A 14 -8.33 29.07 -5.17
CA VAL A 14 -7.48 28.01 -4.62
C VAL A 14 -6.61 27.38 -5.71
N ALA A 15 -7.17 27.02 -6.86
CA ALA A 15 -6.41 26.48 -7.97
C ALA A 15 -5.31 27.43 -8.48
N ARG A 16 -5.53 28.74 -8.45
CA ARG A 16 -4.52 29.74 -8.81
C ARG A 16 -3.38 29.78 -7.81
N LEU A 17 -3.69 29.78 -6.51
CA LEU A 17 -2.69 29.75 -5.43
C LEU A 17 -1.83 28.50 -5.48
N VAL A 18 -2.46 27.33 -5.66
CA VAL A 18 -1.73 26.05 -5.82
C VAL A 18 -0.75 26.12 -6.98
N ARG A 19 -1.19 26.60 -8.16
CA ARG A 19 -0.31 26.73 -9.33
C ARG A 19 0.85 27.70 -9.09
N GLN A 20 0.61 28.80 -8.39
CA GLN A 20 1.65 29.75 -8.07
C GLN A 20 2.71 29.14 -7.15
N CYS A 21 2.31 28.47 -6.05
CA CYS A 21 3.23 27.79 -5.15
C CYS A 21 4.07 26.74 -5.88
N LEU A 22 3.44 25.94 -6.76
CA LEU A 22 4.13 24.92 -7.54
C LEU A 22 5.13 25.50 -8.53
N ALA A 23 4.83 26.65 -9.14
CA ALA A 23 5.75 27.36 -10.04
C ALA A 23 6.95 27.93 -9.27
N GLU A 24 6.78 28.26 -8.00
CA GLU A 24 7.83 28.71 -7.07
C GLU A 24 8.62 27.53 -6.46
N GLY A 25 8.31 26.28 -6.84
CA GLY A 25 8.97 25.07 -6.34
C GLY A 25 8.49 24.62 -4.95
N VAL A 26 7.37 25.18 -4.47
CA VAL A 26 6.79 24.87 -3.15
C VAL A 26 5.71 23.80 -3.30
N SER A 27 5.80 22.74 -2.49
CA SER A 27 4.74 21.72 -2.38
C SER A 27 3.53 22.27 -1.62
N VAL A 28 2.33 21.87 -2.05
CA VAL A 28 1.07 22.32 -1.44
C VAL A 28 0.29 21.13 -0.94
N GLU A 29 0.12 21.00 0.37
CA GLU A 29 -0.76 20.01 0.98
C GLU A 29 -2.17 20.59 1.09
N MET A 30 -3.16 19.85 0.61
CA MET A 30 -4.57 20.18 0.73
C MET A 30 -5.26 19.15 1.63
N ASP A 31 -5.82 19.64 2.73
CA ASP A 31 -6.48 18.80 3.73
C ASP A 31 -7.63 17.99 3.12
N GLY A 32 -7.65 16.68 3.37
CA GLY A 32 -8.64 15.75 2.79
C GLY A 32 -8.44 15.39 1.32
N LEU A 33 -7.51 16.03 0.59
CA LEU A 33 -7.29 15.79 -0.83
C LEU A 33 -5.94 15.12 -1.11
N GLY A 34 -4.84 15.69 -0.60
CA GLY A 34 -3.48 15.21 -0.84
C GLY A 34 -2.47 16.35 -1.04
N THR A 35 -1.29 15.97 -1.53
CA THR A 35 -0.18 16.91 -1.72
C THR A 35 0.15 17.05 -3.21
N PHE A 36 0.21 18.30 -3.68
CA PHE A 36 0.74 18.67 -4.99
C PHE A 36 2.24 18.95 -4.85
N LEU A 37 3.06 18.22 -5.59
CA LEU A 37 4.51 18.40 -5.64
C LEU A 37 4.91 19.05 -6.97
N PRO A 38 5.83 20.03 -6.99
CA PRO A 38 6.36 20.53 -8.24
C PRO A 38 7.08 19.43 -9.03
N ASP A 39 6.86 19.41 -10.35
CA ASP A 39 7.48 18.47 -11.26
C ASP A 39 7.97 19.21 -12.49
N ALA A 40 9.28 19.14 -12.77
CA ALA A 40 9.91 19.90 -13.85
C ALA A 40 9.42 19.51 -15.25
N GLN A 41 8.92 18.29 -15.44
CA GLN A 41 8.46 17.78 -16.74
C GLN A 41 6.96 17.96 -16.98
N ARG A 42 6.17 17.84 -15.91
CA ARG A 42 4.70 17.81 -15.96
C ARG A 42 4.02 18.99 -15.27
N GLY A 43 4.82 19.94 -14.74
CA GLY A 43 4.34 21.07 -13.93
C GLY A 43 4.05 20.67 -12.48
N PHE A 44 3.39 19.55 -12.24
CA PHE A 44 3.18 19.02 -10.89
C PHE A 44 2.89 17.50 -10.89
N ARG A 45 3.14 16.88 -9.73
CA ARG A 45 2.70 15.52 -9.39
C ARG A 45 1.76 15.60 -8.20
N PHE A 46 0.58 15.00 -8.31
CA PHE A 46 -0.37 14.90 -7.21
C PHE A 46 -0.18 13.59 -6.44
N LEU A 47 -0.03 13.71 -5.14
CA LEU A 47 -0.01 12.60 -4.20
C LEU A 47 -1.33 12.61 -3.41
N PRO A 48 -2.28 11.71 -3.65
CA PRO A 48 -3.50 11.63 -2.87
C PRO A 48 -3.18 11.44 -1.38
N ARG A 49 -3.91 12.08 -0.48
CA ARG A 49 -3.71 11.94 0.97
C ARG A 49 -4.02 10.53 1.46
N ASN A 50 -4.98 9.88 0.84
CA ASN A 50 -5.37 8.49 1.13
C ASN A 50 -4.77 7.56 0.09
N ARG A 51 -3.46 7.30 0.20
CA ARG A 51 -2.86 6.16 -0.48
C ARG A 51 -3.11 4.92 0.36
N PRO A 52 -3.65 3.84 -0.24
CA PRO A 52 -3.77 2.59 0.48
C PRO A 52 -2.40 2.14 1.01
N LYS A 53 -2.31 1.93 2.31
CA LYS A 53 -1.09 1.44 2.95
C LYS A 53 -0.98 -0.05 2.77
N VAL A 54 0.20 -0.51 2.36
CA VAL A 54 0.47 -1.93 2.08
C VAL A 54 1.67 -2.38 2.88
N PHE A 55 1.45 -3.22 3.90
CA PHE A 55 2.55 -3.88 4.58
C PHE A 55 3.08 -5.02 3.72
N VAL A 56 4.38 -5.05 3.46
CA VAL A 56 5.05 -6.10 2.66
C VAL A 56 5.88 -6.99 3.57
N ALA A 57 5.34 -8.18 3.89
CA ALA A 57 6.04 -9.21 4.66
C ALA A 57 6.86 -10.10 3.75
N TYR A 58 8.13 -10.29 4.07
CA TYR A 58 9.06 -11.09 3.28
C TYR A 58 10.18 -11.68 4.15
N VAL A 59 10.93 -12.63 3.62
CA VAL A 59 12.18 -13.11 4.25
C VAL A 59 13.37 -12.42 3.60
N GLN A 60 14.45 -12.23 4.38
CA GLN A 60 15.64 -11.52 3.94
C GLN A 60 16.20 -12.00 2.59
N GLU A 61 16.07 -13.29 2.31
CA GLU A 61 16.53 -13.92 1.08
C GLU A 61 15.73 -13.49 -0.17
N ASP A 62 14.53 -12.95 0.04
CA ASP A 62 13.62 -12.49 -1.01
C ASP A 62 13.60 -10.95 -1.11
N ALA A 63 14.57 -10.28 -0.49
CA ALA A 63 14.65 -8.81 -0.42
C ALA A 63 14.57 -8.12 -1.78
N ALA A 64 15.20 -8.69 -2.83
CA ALA A 64 15.16 -8.10 -4.17
C ALA A 64 13.74 -8.10 -4.76
N ALA A 65 12.95 -9.14 -4.51
CA ALA A 65 11.55 -9.21 -4.94
C ALA A 65 10.66 -8.24 -4.12
N ALA A 66 10.92 -8.12 -2.81
CA ALA A 66 10.21 -7.19 -1.94
C ALA A 66 10.49 -5.72 -2.32
N GLU A 67 11.74 -5.38 -2.67
CA GLU A 67 12.10 -4.06 -3.16
C GLU A 67 11.40 -3.74 -4.50
N ARG A 68 11.36 -4.69 -5.43
CA ARG A 68 10.61 -4.52 -6.68
C ARG A 68 9.12 -4.30 -6.42
N LEU A 69 8.52 -5.08 -5.52
CA LEU A 69 7.12 -4.88 -5.10
C LEU A 69 6.89 -3.49 -4.52
N PHE A 70 7.81 -3.02 -3.68
CA PHE A 70 7.75 -1.69 -3.10
C PHE A 70 7.70 -0.61 -4.20
N GLU A 71 8.64 -0.64 -5.15
CA GLU A 71 8.73 0.33 -6.24
C GLU A 71 7.51 0.25 -7.18
N ASP A 72 7.08 -0.96 -7.54
CA ASP A 72 5.92 -1.18 -8.39
C ASP A 72 4.61 -0.69 -7.73
N LEU A 73 4.44 -0.91 -6.41
CA LEU A 73 3.29 -0.43 -5.63
C LEU A 73 3.30 1.10 -5.51
N GLU A 74 4.45 1.69 -5.19
CA GLU A 74 4.61 3.15 -5.10
C GLU A 74 4.29 3.83 -6.43
N ALA A 75 4.78 3.29 -7.55
CA ALA A 75 4.48 3.76 -8.90
C ALA A 75 2.99 3.67 -9.25
N ARG A 76 2.24 2.79 -8.60
CA ARG A 76 0.78 2.65 -8.76
C ARG A 76 -0.04 3.44 -7.74
N GLY A 77 0.60 4.28 -6.91
CA GLY A 77 -0.10 5.19 -6.00
C GLY A 77 -0.50 4.56 -4.66
N PHE A 78 0.10 3.44 -4.29
CA PHE A 78 0.03 2.88 -2.93
C PHE A 78 1.10 3.51 -2.03
N ASP A 79 0.97 3.32 -0.71
CA ASP A 79 1.99 3.64 0.30
C ASP A 79 2.53 2.33 0.90
N PRO A 80 3.52 1.70 0.23
CA PRO A 80 4.08 0.46 0.74
C PRO A 80 4.96 0.69 1.96
N TRP A 81 4.87 -0.22 2.92
CA TRP A 81 5.73 -0.30 4.08
C TRP A 81 6.65 -1.51 3.97
N LEU A 82 7.95 -1.27 4.04
CA LEU A 82 9.00 -2.28 4.02
C LEU A 82 9.95 -1.97 5.18
N ASP A 83 10.25 -2.96 6.03
CA ASP A 83 11.05 -2.80 7.24
C ASP A 83 12.40 -2.11 6.98
N ARG A 84 13.13 -2.57 5.96
CA ARG A 84 14.44 -2.02 5.56
C ARG A 84 14.42 -0.54 5.18
N ARG A 85 13.27 -0.04 4.71
CA ARG A 85 13.13 1.36 4.26
C ARG A 85 12.52 2.27 5.31
N LYS A 86 11.75 1.73 6.24
CA LYS A 86 10.93 2.52 7.17
C LYS A 86 11.42 2.47 8.62
N LEU A 87 12.17 1.42 9.01
CA LEU A 87 12.70 1.32 10.37
C LEU A 87 13.95 2.17 10.55
N LEU A 88 13.98 2.95 11.63
CA LEU A 88 15.12 3.77 12.01
C LEU A 88 15.96 3.07 13.10
N PRO A 89 17.28 3.27 13.11
CA PRO A 89 18.12 2.79 14.19
C PRO A 89 17.63 3.29 15.56
N GLY A 90 17.55 2.39 16.55
CA GLY A 90 17.07 2.72 17.91
C GLY A 90 15.55 2.64 18.13
N GLN A 91 14.76 2.38 17.10
CA GLN A 91 13.32 2.11 17.29
C GLN A 91 13.06 0.75 17.93
N ASN A 92 11.95 0.65 18.66
CA ASN A 92 11.45 -0.64 19.15
C ASN A 92 10.84 -1.41 17.97
N TRP A 93 11.65 -2.24 17.34
CA TRP A 93 11.31 -2.97 16.11
C TRP A 93 9.98 -3.76 16.19
N PRO A 94 9.74 -4.63 17.19
CA PRO A 94 8.47 -5.37 17.25
C PRO A 94 7.24 -4.46 17.28
N ARG A 95 7.27 -3.41 18.11
CA ARG A 95 6.18 -2.45 18.19
C ARG A 95 5.94 -1.69 16.91
N SER A 96 7.01 -1.28 16.22
CA SER A 96 6.91 -0.55 14.95
C SER A 96 6.32 -1.42 13.84
N ILE A 97 6.62 -2.73 13.82
CA ILE A 97 6.03 -3.69 12.89
C ILE A 97 4.54 -3.89 13.19
N GLU A 98 4.17 -4.13 14.45
CA GLU A 98 2.76 -4.29 14.83
C GLU A 98 1.94 -3.04 14.50
N GLU A 99 2.46 -1.85 14.76
CA GLU A 99 1.82 -0.59 14.42
C GLU A 99 1.68 -0.42 12.90
N ALA A 100 2.71 -0.76 12.13
CA ALA A 100 2.66 -0.73 10.66
C ALA A 100 1.60 -1.70 10.11
N ILE A 101 1.49 -2.92 10.65
CA ILE A 101 0.47 -3.89 10.25
C ILE A 101 -0.93 -3.36 10.61
N ASN A 102 -1.12 -2.87 11.84
CA ASN A 102 -2.43 -2.37 12.32
C ASN A 102 -2.93 -1.14 11.56
N THR A 103 -2.02 -0.33 11.01
CA THR A 103 -2.37 0.89 10.25
C THR A 103 -2.39 0.67 8.74
N SER A 104 -2.12 -0.54 8.28
CA SER A 104 -2.16 -0.89 6.85
C SER A 104 -3.56 -1.28 6.41
N ASP A 105 -3.88 -0.94 5.18
CA ASP A 105 -5.14 -1.33 4.51
C ASP A 105 -5.02 -2.73 3.88
N PHE A 106 -3.79 -3.12 3.53
CA PHE A 106 -3.47 -4.43 2.97
C PHE A 106 -2.20 -4.99 3.58
N PHE A 107 -2.18 -6.30 3.80
CA PHE A 107 -1.02 -7.07 4.21
C PHE A 107 -0.62 -8.04 3.09
N LEU A 108 0.50 -7.78 2.44
CA LEU A 108 1.04 -8.59 1.36
C LEU A 108 2.07 -9.58 1.91
N ALA A 109 1.73 -10.87 1.93
CA ALA A 109 2.62 -11.93 2.39
C ALA A 109 3.38 -12.56 1.22
N CYS A 110 4.69 -12.35 1.13
CA CYS A 110 5.54 -12.88 0.06
C CYS A 110 5.99 -14.31 0.36
N PHE A 111 5.45 -15.30 -0.36
CA PHE A 111 5.80 -16.70 -0.22
C PHE A 111 6.81 -17.14 -1.28
N SER A 112 7.87 -17.82 -0.84
CA SER A 112 8.86 -18.50 -1.68
C SER A 112 9.22 -19.85 -1.08
N HIS A 113 9.95 -20.68 -1.81
CA HIS A 113 10.52 -21.91 -1.27
C HIS A 113 11.39 -21.68 -0.01
N ARG A 114 11.95 -20.47 0.13
CA ARG A 114 12.76 -20.06 1.28
C ARG A 114 11.88 -19.69 2.47
N SER A 115 10.84 -18.89 2.24
CA SER A 115 9.99 -18.34 3.29
C SER A 115 9.09 -19.39 3.96
N VAL A 116 8.55 -20.36 3.21
CA VAL A 116 7.61 -21.37 3.73
C VAL A 116 8.24 -22.32 4.75
N LYS A 117 9.56 -22.49 4.71
CA LYS A 117 10.32 -23.37 5.63
C LYS A 117 10.98 -22.59 6.77
N LYS A 118 11.04 -21.27 6.70
CA LYS A 118 11.77 -20.43 7.65
C LYS A 118 10.97 -20.20 8.91
N LYS A 119 11.64 -20.29 10.07
CA LYS A 119 11.09 -19.89 11.37
C LYS A 119 11.51 -18.44 11.67
N GLY A 120 10.75 -17.71 12.46
CA GLY A 120 11.11 -16.37 12.92
C GLY A 120 10.10 -15.28 12.59
N GLY A 121 10.57 -14.04 12.40
CA GLY A 121 9.75 -12.83 12.26
C GLY A 121 8.66 -12.92 11.20
N PHE A 122 8.99 -13.36 10.00
CA PHE A 122 8.02 -13.54 8.92
C PHE A 122 6.79 -14.39 9.32
N GLN A 123 7.01 -15.49 10.04
CA GLN A 123 5.90 -16.33 10.52
C GLN A 123 5.10 -15.66 11.63
N ALA A 124 5.75 -14.83 12.46
CA ALA A 124 5.07 -14.05 13.50
C ALA A 124 4.20 -12.95 12.88
N GLU A 125 4.70 -12.23 11.88
CA GLU A 125 3.97 -11.21 11.13
C GLU A 125 2.72 -11.78 10.45
N ILE A 126 2.85 -12.95 9.80
CA ILE A 126 1.71 -13.63 9.18
C ILE A 126 0.65 -14.02 10.22
N ARG A 127 1.06 -14.58 11.37
CA ARG A 127 0.10 -14.92 12.44
C ARG A 127 -0.61 -13.68 12.96
N TYR A 128 0.14 -12.61 13.18
CA TYR A 128 -0.43 -11.33 13.61
C TYR A 128 -1.42 -10.77 12.58
N ALA A 129 -1.08 -10.80 11.30
CA ALA A 129 -1.98 -10.39 10.22
C ALA A 129 -3.25 -11.25 10.15
N LEU A 130 -3.15 -12.58 10.35
CA LEU A 130 -4.31 -13.46 10.43
C LEU A 130 -5.21 -13.11 11.61
N ASP A 131 -4.65 -12.76 12.77
CA ASP A 131 -5.42 -12.32 13.93
C ASP A 131 -6.08 -10.95 13.68
N CYS A 132 -5.45 -10.05 12.92
CA CYS A 132 -6.06 -8.80 12.47
C CYS A 132 -7.25 -9.05 11.53
N THR A 133 -7.11 -9.99 10.59
CA THR A 133 -8.19 -10.36 9.64
C THR A 133 -9.46 -10.78 10.37
N GLN A 134 -9.36 -11.50 11.50
CA GLN A 134 -10.53 -11.92 12.29
C GLN A 134 -11.35 -10.76 12.88
N ARG A 135 -10.78 -9.56 12.93
CA ARG A 135 -11.43 -8.36 13.46
C ARG A 135 -11.97 -7.44 12.38
N MET A 136 -11.76 -7.78 11.11
CA MET A 136 -12.22 -7.02 9.96
C MET A 136 -13.59 -7.53 9.47
N PRO A 137 -14.34 -6.72 8.71
CA PRO A 137 -15.53 -7.20 8.02
C PRO A 137 -15.22 -8.44 7.17
N LEU A 138 -16.16 -9.39 7.11
CA LEU A 138 -15.95 -10.70 6.47
C LEU A 138 -15.59 -10.62 4.98
N ASP A 139 -16.07 -9.58 4.31
CA ASP A 139 -15.85 -9.38 2.87
C ASP A 139 -14.61 -8.54 2.54
N ASP A 140 -13.87 -8.08 3.57
CA ASP A 140 -12.69 -7.24 3.38
C ASP A 140 -11.45 -8.06 3.04
N ILE A 141 -10.76 -7.60 1.99
CA ILE A 141 -9.46 -8.18 1.58
C ILE A 141 -8.37 -7.45 2.35
N PHE A 142 -7.85 -8.07 3.41
CA PHE A 142 -6.67 -7.57 4.13
C PHE A 142 -5.42 -8.35 3.79
N LEU A 143 -5.45 -9.68 3.98
CA LEU A 143 -4.31 -10.55 3.71
C LEU A 143 -4.30 -10.99 2.24
N ILE A 144 -3.21 -10.68 1.55
CA ILE A 144 -2.96 -11.09 0.15
C ILE A 144 -1.72 -11.96 0.11
N PRO A 145 -1.85 -13.29 -0.01
CA PRO A 145 -0.70 -14.16 -0.19
C PRO A 145 -0.19 -14.06 -1.63
N ALA A 146 1.08 -13.66 -1.80
CA ALA A 146 1.75 -13.57 -3.10
C ALA A 146 2.87 -14.60 -3.20
N ARG A 147 2.85 -15.46 -4.21
CA ARG A 147 3.93 -16.40 -4.48
C ARG A 147 4.96 -15.75 -5.40
N LEU A 148 6.20 -15.79 -4.97
CA LEU A 148 7.35 -15.33 -5.74
C LEU A 148 7.95 -16.41 -6.65
N ASP A 149 7.70 -17.66 -6.30
CA ASP A 149 8.12 -18.87 -7.04
C ASP A 149 7.09 -20.00 -6.87
N ALA A 150 7.35 -21.18 -7.42
CA ALA A 150 6.45 -22.35 -7.39
C ALA A 150 6.35 -23.03 -6.00
N CYS A 151 6.44 -22.26 -4.91
CA CYS A 151 6.28 -22.79 -3.55
C CYS A 151 4.83 -23.17 -3.23
N LEU A 152 4.66 -23.93 -2.16
CA LEU A 152 3.34 -24.26 -1.60
C LEU A 152 3.03 -23.26 -0.48
N VAL A 153 1.97 -22.46 -0.64
CA VAL A 153 1.44 -21.63 0.45
C VAL A 153 0.92 -22.55 1.58
N PRO A 154 1.11 -22.19 2.87
CA PRO A 154 0.60 -22.98 3.98
C PRO A 154 -0.91 -23.28 3.87
N LEU A 155 -1.31 -24.53 4.10
CA LEU A 155 -2.70 -24.99 3.93
C LEU A 155 -3.72 -24.17 4.70
N ARG A 156 -3.35 -23.63 5.89
CA ARG A 156 -4.23 -22.76 6.68
C ARG A 156 -4.62 -21.51 5.88
N ILE A 157 -3.66 -20.91 5.18
CA ILE A 157 -3.90 -19.71 4.36
C ILE A 157 -4.67 -20.06 3.10
N GLN A 158 -4.30 -21.15 2.42
CA GLN A 158 -4.99 -21.59 1.18
C GLN A 158 -6.48 -21.89 1.37
N ARG A 159 -6.89 -22.31 2.57
CA ARG A 159 -8.30 -22.64 2.87
C ARG A 159 -9.19 -21.39 2.98
N GLU A 160 -8.61 -20.27 3.38
CA GLU A 160 -9.34 -19.06 3.71
C GLU A 160 -9.11 -17.94 2.69
N THR A 161 -7.97 -17.97 1.95
CA THR A 161 -7.57 -16.86 1.10
C THR A 161 -6.98 -17.33 -0.21
N GLN A 162 -7.44 -16.74 -1.32
CA GLN A 162 -6.89 -16.99 -2.66
C GLN A 162 -5.52 -16.29 -2.77
N TYR A 163 -4.49 -17.01 -3.17
CA TYR A 163 -3.17 -16.45 -3.44
C TYR A 163 -3.02 -15.94 -4.88
N ILE A 164 -2.04 -15.10 -5.12
CA ILE A 164 -1.63 -14.61 -6.43
C ILE A 164 -0.21 -15.06 -6.78
N ASP A 165 0.01 -15.47 -8.02
CA ASP A 165 1.33 -15.79 -8.55
C ASP A 165 1.96 -14.57 -9.21
N LEU A 166 3.16 -14.20 -8.74
CA LEU A 166 3.99 -13.18 -9.37
C LEU A 166 5.02 -13.80 -10.32
N PHE A 167 4.91 -15.09 -10.62
CA PHE A 167 5.73 -15.85 -11.54
C PHE A 167 4.82 -16.71 -12.46
N PRO A 168 5.28 -17.19 -13.61
CA PRO A 168 6.49 -16.77 -14.30
C PRO A 168 6.37 -15.34 -14.88
N ASP A 169 5.17 -14.78 -14.95
CA ASP A 169 4.87 -13.44 -15.47
C ASP A 169 4.52 -12.47 -14.32
N TRP A 170 5.55 -11.76 -13.86
CA TRP A 170 5.44 -10.79 -12.77
C TRP A 170 4.40 -9.71 -13.06
N ASP A 171 4.44 -9.12 -14.25
CA ASP A 171 3.60 -7.99 -14.59
C ASP A 171 2.13 -8.35 -14.66
N ARG A 172 1.83 -9.56 -15.12
CA ARG A 172 0.46 -10.10 -15.12
C ARG A 172 -0.04 -10.33 -13.71
N GLY A 173 0.75 -11.00 -12.87
CA GLY A 173 0.41 -11.25 -11.47
C GLY A 173 0.21 -9.96 -10.71
N PHE A 174 1.15 -9.04 -10.83
CA PHE A 174 1.11 -7.74 -10.18
C PHE A 174 -0.12 -6.91 -10.60
N ARG A 175 -0.44 -6.83 -11.91
CA ARG A 175 -1.65 -6.13 -12.37
C ARG A 175 -2.93 -6.71 -11.78
N ARG A 176 -3.05 -8.05 -11.68
CA ARG A 176 -4.22 -8.70 -11.06
C ARG A 176 -4.34 -8.33 -9.58
N MET A 177 -3.24 -8.36 -8.85
CA MET A 177 -3.17 -7.98 -7.44
C MET A 177 -3.64 -6.53 -7.23
N VAL A 178 -3.04 -5.59 -7.97
CA VAL A 178 -3.39 -4.16 -7.90
C VAL A 178 -4.86 -3.92 -8.26
N THR A 179 -5.41 -4.66 -9.23
CA THR A 179 -6.83 -4.54 -9.59
C THR A 179 -7.75 -4.95 -8.43
N ALA A 180 -7.44 -6.05 -7.74
CA ALA A 180 -8.19 -6.49 -6.57
C ALA A 180 -8.11 -5.47 -5.42
N MET A 181 -6.91 -4.99 -5.10
CA MET A 181 -6.68 -3.98 -4.06
C MET A 181 -7.44 -2.67 -4.35
N ARG A 182 -7.40 -2.19 -5.58
CA ARG A 182 -8.12 -0.96 -5.97
C ARG A 182 -9.63 -1.13 -5.92
N ARG A 183 -10.14 -2.29 -6.31
CA ARG A 183 -11.59 -2.58 -6.23
C ARG A 183 -12.08 -2.51 -4.80
N GLN A 184 -11.36 -3.13 -3.88
CA GLN A 184 -11.64 -3.08 -2.45
C GLN A 184 -11.58 -1.64 -1.91
N TRP A 185 -10.49 -0.94 -2.18
CA TRP A 185 -10.27 0.43 -1.71
C TRP A 185 -11.34 1.40 -2.18
N ASN A 186 -11.69 1.36 -3.48
CA ASN A 186 -12.71 2.24 -4.05
C ASN A 186 -14.11 1.88 -3.53
N GLY A 187 -14.37 0.61 -3.18
CA GLY A 187 -15.59 0.18 -2.54
C GLY A 187 -15.78 0.82 -1.17
N HIS A 188 -14.74 0.92 -0.36
CA HIS A 188 -14.78 1.59 0.95
C HIS A 188 -14.91 3.13 0.84
N ALA A 189 -14.36 3.74 -0.19
CA ALA A 189 -14.47 5.19 -0.40
C ALA A 189 -15.86 5.63 -0.88
N ALA A 190 -16.71 4.69 -1.34
CA ALA A 190 -18.05 4.93 -1.85
C ALA A 190 -19.16 4.58 -0.84
N ALA A 191 -18.83 3.96 0.29
CA ALA A 191 -19.73 3.59 1.37
C ALA A 191 -19.71 4.61 2.51
#